data_8cc86777089b4b26e629d108de7de9c3
#
_entry.id   8cc86777089b4b26e629d108de7de9c3
#
_cell.length_a   1.000
_cell.length_b   1.000
_cell.length_c   1.000
_cell.angle_alpha   90.00
_cell.angle_beta   90.00
_cell.angle_gamma   90.00
#
_symmetry.space_group_name_H-M   'P 1'
#
loop_
_entity.id
_entity.type
_entity.pdbx_description
1 polymer ?
#
loop_
_entity_poly.entity_id
_entity_poly.type
_entity_poly.pdbx_seq_one_letter_code
_entity_poly.pdbx_strand_id
1 'polypeptide(L)'
;IYLFNNNRAMNSKSVVIDKENKKEMEKLLKMKRIKLTEPLTEKSRPTCFEEIIGQEDGIKALKAAICGPNPQHVIIYGPPGIGKTAAARLVLEEAKKREKSPFGKDAKFVEIDATTIRFDERGIADPLIGSVHDPIYQGAGSLGIAGIPQPKAGAVTKAHGGILFIDEIGELQPIEMNKLLKVLEDRKVFLDSSYYSSEDPNMPTYIKEIFDNGLPADFRLIGATTRNPDEIIPAIRSRCVEVFFRGLKPNEIKEIAKEAINKVGLKASDNGLNIISRFCSNGREVVNLIQLCSGIAINEERNYITEEDIKWVIENGQYTEVEEKKVSKKPIVGVVNGLAVYGANLGILMEIEVTARKIKGRKGELN
;
A
#
# COMPACT_ATOMS: atom_id res chain seq x y z
N ILE A 1 -5.21 60.79 -14.59
CA ILE A 1 -6.06 60.42 -13.42
C ILE A 1 -6.48 58.96 -13.46
N TYR A 2 -6.87 58.41 -14.62
CA TYR A 2 -7.33 56.99 -14.76
C TYR A 2 -6.19 55.97 -14.48
N LEU A 3 -4.99 56.21 -14.94
CA LEU A 3 -3.79 55.37 -14.69
C LEU A 3 -3.32 55.41 -13.23
N PHE A 4 -3.49 56.53 -12.54
CA PHE A 4 -3.14 56.67 -11.13
C PHE A 4 -4.11 55.93 -10.20
N ASN A 5 -5.39 55.91 -10.54
CA ASN A 5 -6.40 55.17 -9.77
C ASN A 5 -6.27 53.65 -9.97
N ASN A 6 -5.89 53.16 -11.18
CA ASN A 6 -5.64 51.73 -11.41
C ASN A 6 -4.44 51.21 -10.65
N ASN A 7 -3.35 51.99 -10.57
CA ASN A 7 -2.15 51.63 -9.77
C ASN A 7 -2.43 51.62 -8.25
N ARG A 8 -3.28 52.53 -7.73
CA ARG A 8 -3.71 52.48 -6.34
C ARG A 8 -4.62 51.31 -6.02
N ALA A 9 -5.50 50.91 -6.93
CA ALA A 9 -6.35 49.74 -6.77
C ALA A 9 -5.57 48.44 -6.84
N MET A 10 -4.55 48.33 -7.73
CA MET A 10 -3.65 47.18 -7.77
C MET A 10 -2.78 47.08 -6.52
N ASN A 11 -2.20 48.18 -6.05
CA ASN A 11 -1.38 48.20 -4.80
C ASN A 11 -2.23 47.88 -3.55
N SER A 12 -3.48 48.34 -3.48
CA SER A 12 -4.33 47.98 -2.34
C SER A 12 -4.75 46.50 -2.35
N LYS A 13 -5.01 45.91 -3.52
CA LYS A 13 -5.28 44.47 -3.66
C LYS A 13 -4.07 43.61 -3.30
N SER A 14 -2.86 44.01 -3.72
CA SER A 14 -1.63 43.27 -3.36
C SER A 14 -1.37 43.27 -1.86
N VAL A 15 -1.57 44.41 -1.19
CA VAL A 15 -1.39 44.53 0.27
C VAL A 15 -2.44 43.73 1.05
N VAL A 16 -3.66 43.59 0.55
CA VAL A 16 -4.70 42.75 1.18
C VAL A 16 -4.34 41.27 1.00
N ILE A 17 -3.95 40.86 -0.22
CA ILE A 17 -3.52 39.50 -0.52
C ILE A 17 -2.31 39.10 0.35
N ASP A 18 -1.32 39.99 0.51
CA ASP A 18 -0.15 39.73 1.34
C ASP A 18 -0.49 39.60 2.85
N LYS A 19 -1.45 40.36 3.34
CA LYS A 19 -1.93 40.22 4.73
C LYS A 19 -2.70 38.91 4.95
N GLU A 20 -3.55 38.51 4.00
CA GLU A 20 -4.25 37.23 4.06
C GLU A 20 -3.27 36.06 3.94
N ASN A 21 -2.32 36.10 3.01
CA ASN A 21 -1.26 35.11 2.87
C ASN A 21 -0.45 34.95 4.17
N LYS A 22 -0.06 36.04 4.82
CA LYS A 22 0.65 35.98 6.10
C LYS A 22 -0.18 35.33 7.18
N LYS A 23 -1.47 35.71 7.30
CA LYS A 23 -2.39 35.13 8.28
C LYS A 23 -2.61 33.64 8.07
N GLU A 24 -2.85 33.21 6.83
CA GLU A 24 -3.03 31.81 6.50
C GLU A 24 -1.71 30.99 6.65
N MET A 25 -0.56 31.62 6.33
CA MET A 25 0.74 31.00 6.58
C MET A 25 1.03 30.83 8.09
N GLU A 26 0.72 31.82 8.92
CA GLU A 26 0.83 31.70 10.38
C GLU A 26 -0.08 30.61 10.93
N LYS A 27 -1.31 30.52 10.42
CA LYS A 27 -2.26 29.48 10.79
C LYS A 27 -1.76 28.09 10.38
N LEU A 28 -1.24 27.95 9.16
CA LEU A 28 -0.62 26.73 8.67
C LEU A 28 0.60 26.33 9.50
N LEU A 29 1.46 27.28 9.87
CA LEU A 29 2.62 27.02 10.73
C LEU A 29 2.20 26.61 12.15
N LYS A 30 1.13 27.19 12.71
CA LYS A 30 0.55 26.74 13.99
C LYS A 30 0.03 25.30 13.87
N MET A 31 -0.70 24.97 12.80
CA MET A 31 -1.18 23.60 12.56
C MET A 31 -0.02 22.61 12.41
N LYS A 32 1.05 22.98 11.69
CA LYS A 32 2.25 22.12 11.51
C LYS A 32 3.01 21.87 12.83
N ARG A 33 2.88 22.75 13.84
CA ARG A 33 3.49 22.57 15.17
C ARG A 33 2.73 21.57 16.03
N ILE A 34 1.45 21.36 15.76
CA ILE A 34 0.64 20.36 16.47
C ILE A 34 0.98 19.01 15.86
N LYS A 35 1.80 18.23 16.58
CA LYS A 35 2.14 16.86 16.21
C LYS A 35 1.65 15.94 17.32
N LEU A 36 0.85 14.96 16.97
CA LEU A 36 0.56 13.83 17.84
C LEU A 36 1.74 12.86 17.81
N THR A 37 1.89 12.07 18.87
CA THR A 37 2.85 10.95 18.86
C THR A 37 2.48 9.96 17.78
N GLU A 38 3.49 9.48 17.06
CA GLU A 38 3.28 8.46 16.03
C GLU A 38 2.73 7.18 16.65
N PRO A 39 1.68 6.58 16.07
CA PRO A 39 1.18 5.28 16.51
C PRO A 39 2.26 4.21 16.48
N LEU A 40 2.16 3.21 17.33
CA LEU A 40 3.12 2.09 17.36
C LEU A 40 3.19 1.37 16.01
N THR A 41 2.08 1.29 15.29
CA THR A 41 2.01 0.73 13.93
C THR A 41 2.94 1.41 12.92
N GLU A 42 3.22 2.71 13.10
CA GLU A 42 4.18 3.43 12.29
C GLU A 42 5.61 3.27 12.81
N LYS A 43 5.80 3.39 14.13
CA LYS A 43 7.11 3.16 14.77
C LYS A 43 7.63 1.75 14.59
N SER A 44 6.75 0.76 14.45
CA SER A 44 7.10 -0.64 14.27
C SER A 44 7.30 -1.04 12.81
N ARG A 45 7.14 -0.11 11.86
CA ARG A 45 7.43 -0.42 10.45
C ARG A 45 8.89 -0.84 10.29
N PRO A 46 9.15 -1.96 9.60
CA PRO A 46 10.52 -2.40 9.32
C PRO A 46 11.34 -1.33 8.59
N THR A 47 12.54 -1.09 9.09
CA THR A 47 13.52 -0.16 8.51
C THR A 47 14.64 -0.88 7.77
N CYS A 48 14.79 -2.18 7.98
CA CYS A 48 15.71 -3.08 7.27
C CYS A 48 15.02 -4.43 7.01
N PHE A 49 15.63 -5.24 6.15
CA PHE A 49 15.04 -6.53 5.77
C PHE A 49 15.03 -7.55 6.92
N GLU A 50 15.97 -7.45 7.82
CA GLU A 50 16.11 -8.30 8.99
C GLU A 50 14.93 -8.15 9.96
N GLU A 51 14.27 -7.00 9.95
CA GLU A 51 13.04 -6.75 10.72
C GLU A 51 11.78 -7.31 10.06
N ILE A 52 11.87 -7.81 8.81
CA ILE A 52 10.74 -8.48 8.13
C ILE A 52 10.84 -9.97 8.39
N ILE A 53 10.21 -10.39 9.48
CA ILE A 53 10.29 -11.75 9.99
C ILE A 53 9.53 -12.73 9.08
N GLY A 54 10.13 -13.88 8.81
CA GLY A 54 9.47 -15.03 8.18
C GLY A 54 9.25 -14.95 6.67
N GLN A 55 9.90 -13.99 5.97
CA GLN A 55 9.71 -13.79 4.53
C GLN A 55 11.01 -13.91 3.72
N GLU A 56 11.97 -14.71 4.19
CA GLU A 56 13.32 -14.82 3.64
C GLU A 56 13.31 -15.16 2.14
N ASP A 57 12.50 -16.15 1.74
CA ASP A 57 12.39 -16.58 0.34
C ASP A 57 11.72 -15.52 -0.53
N GLY A 58 10.64 -14.90 -0.05
CA GLY A 58 9.95 -13.81 -0.73
C GLY A 58 10.85 -12.58 -0.92
N ILE A 59 11.60 -12.20 0.12
CA ILE A 59 12.58 -11.11 0.06
C ILE A 59 13.71 -11.44 -0.92
N LYS A 60 14.21 -12.67 -0.91
CA LYS A 60 15.24 -13.12 -1.86
C LYS A 60 14.75 -13.03 -3.30
N ALA A 61 13.53 -13.49 -3.59
CA ALA A 61 12.91 -13.39 -4.90
C ALA A 61 12.70 -11.93 -5.34
N LEU A 62 12.20 -11.08 -4.44
CA LEU A 62 12.00 -9.66 -4.68
C LEU A 62 13.33 -8.93 -4.99
N LYS A 63 14.39 -9.20 -4.22
CA LYS A 63 15.74 -8.66 -4.48
C LYS A 63 16.28 -9.13 -5.82
N ALA A 64 16.08 -10.39 -6.19
CA ALA A 64 16.51 -10.92 -7.48
C ALA A 64 15.80 -10.24 -8.64
N ALA A 65 14.50 -9.95 -8.51
CA ALA A 65 13.72 -9.29 -9.54
C ALA A 65 14.04 -7.79 -9.72
N ILE A 66 14.40 -7.08 -8.65
CA ILE A 66 14.52 -5.60 -8.65
C ILE A 66 15.96 -5.11 -8.61
N CYS A 67 16.86 -5.76 -7.84
CA CYS A 67 18.20 -5.25 -7.59
C CYS A 67 19.22 -5.57 -8.69
N GLY A 68 18.80 -6.20 -9.79
CA GLY A 68 19.67 -6.53 -10.92
C GLY A 68 19.80 -5.39 -11.93
N PRO A 69 20.64 -5.59 -12.99
CA PRO A 69 20.81 -4.61 -14.08
C PRO A 69 19.54 -4.42 -14.92
N ASN A 70 18.66 -5.41 -14.94
CA ASN A 70 17.40 -5.39 -15.68
C ASN A 70 16.23 -5.65 -14.71
N PRO A 71 15.82 -4.65 -13.92
CA PRO A 71 14.73 -4.83 -12.96
C PRO A 71 13.41 -5.11 -13.68
N GLN A 72 12.63 -6.03 -13.11
CA GLN A 72 11.36 -6.50 -13.66
C GLN A 72 10.18 -5.92 -12.89
N HIS A 73 8.98 -5.95 -13.48
CA HIS A 73 7.75 -5.69 -12.74
C HIS A 73 7.45 -6.89 -11.84
N VAL A 74 6.86 -6.64 -10.67
CA VAL A 74 6.62 -7.67 -9.65
C VAL A 74 5.19 -7.58 -9.13
N ILE A 75 4.56 -8.72 -8.86
CA ILE A 75 3.36 -8.81 -8.03
C ILE A 75 3.70 -9.62 -6.79
N ILE A 76 3.44 -9.05 -5.61
CA ILE A 76 3.64 -9.70 -4.32
C ILE A 76 2.29 -10.20 -3.80
N TYR A 77 2.13 -11.51 -3.74
CA TYR A 77 0.97 -12.17 -3.17
C TYR A 77 1.18 -12.50 -1.70
N GLY A 78 0.14 -12.43 -0.91
CA GLY A 78 0.17 -12.91 0.47
C GLY A 78 -0.81 -12.20 1.39
N PRO A 79 -1.01 -12.70 2.61
CA PRO A 79 -1.95 -12.16 3.59
C PRO A 79 -1.67 -10.69 3.95
N PRO A 80 -2.64 -9.99 4.55
CA PRO A 80 -2.41 -8.63 5.03
C PRO A 80 -1.45 -8.62 6.23
N GLY A 81 -0.73 -7.51 6.44
CA GLY A 81 0.07 -7.28 7.65
C GLY A 81 1.34 -8.12 7.81
N ILE A 82 1.88 -8.71 6.73
CA ILE A 82 3.09 -9.55 6.73
C ILE A 82 4.34 -8.85 6.16
N GLY A 83 4.28 -7.53 5.91
CA GLY A 83 5.44 -6.75 5.49
C GLY A 83 5.61 -6.52 3.99
N LYS A 84 4.62 -6.80 3.12
CA LYS A 84 4.70 -6.59 1.66
C LYS A 84 5.15 -5.18 1.28
N THR A 85 4.46 -4.16 1.80
CA THR A 85 4.76 -2.74 1.52
C THR A 85 6.13 -2.34 2.04
N ALA A 86 6.53 -2.82 3.23
CA ALA A 86 7.86 -2.55 3.79
C ALA A 86 8.95 -3.16 2.91
N ALA A 87 8.79 -4.42 2.48
CA ALA A 87 9.75 -5.09 1.59
C ALA A 87 9.89 -4.35 0.25
N ALA A 88 8.77 -3.91 -0.35
CA ALA A 88 8.78 -3.15 -1.60
C ALA A 88 9.53 -1.81 -1.47
N ARG A 89 9.40 -1.12 -0.34
CA ARG A 89 10.12 0.13 -0.08
C ARG A 89 11.61 -0.11 0.13
N LEU A 90 11.96 -1.12 0.93
CA LEU A 90 13.34 -1.46 1.25
C LEU A 90 14.11 -1.97 0.03
N VAL A 91 13.45 -2.68 -0.89
CA VAL A 91 14.12 -3.20 -2.10
C VAL A 91 14.61 -2.08 -3.01
N LEU A 92 13.88 -0.94 -3.10
CA LEU A 92 14.36 0.22 -3.85
C LEU A 92 15.61 0.82 -3.20
N GLU A 93 15.61 0.97 -1.87
CA GLU A 93 16.76 1.52 -1.16
C GLU A 93 17.99 0.59 -1.27
N GLU A 94 17.79 -0.72 -1.31
CA GLU A 94 18.84 -1.69 -1.59
C GLU A 94 19.32 -1.59 -3.06
N ALA A 95 18.39 -1.46 -4.01
CA ALA A 95 18.71 -1.33 -5.44
C ALA A 95 19.53 -0.08 -5.73
N LYS A 96 19.23 1.06 -5.09
CA LYS A 96 20.00 2.31 -5.22
C LYS A 96 21.47 2.19 -4.81
N LYS A 97 21.81 1.22 -3.96
CA LYS A 97 23.17 0.96 -3.48
C LYS A 97 23.99 0.09 -4.44
N ARG A 98 23.34 -0.55 -5.42
CA ARG A 98 23.96 -1.48 -6.36
C ARG A 98 24.52 -0.73 -7.57
N GLU A 99 25.82 -0.89 -7.87
CA GLU A 99 26.46 -0.23 -9.03
C GLU A 99 25.81 -0.56 -10.38
N LYS A 100 25.34 -1.81 -10.54
CA LYS A 100 24.73 -2.28 -11.79
C LYS A 100 23.23 -2.02 -11.88
N SER A 101 22.64 -1.41 -10.86
CA SER A 101 21.22 -1.09 -10.87
C SER A 101 20.96 0.19 -11.69
N PRO A 102 19.90 0.22 -12.50
CA PRO A 102 19.54 1.41 -13.27
C PRO A 102 18.84 2.49 -12.40
N PHE A 103 18.50 2.18 -11.14
CA PHE A 103 17.88 3.15 -10.25
C PHE A 103 18.89 4.19 -9.76
N GLY A 104 18.65 5.45 -10.11
CA GLY A 104 19.43 6.57 -9.62
C GLY A 104 19.24 6.81 -8.12
N LYS A 105 20.13 7.59 -7.51
CA LYS A 105 20.02 7.97 -6.08
C LYS A 105 18.70 8.68 -5.77
N ASP A 106 18.18 9.44 -6.72
CA ASP A 106 16.94 10.21 -6.61
C ASP A 106 15.69 9.41 -7.03
N ALA A 107 15.84 8.11 -7.34
CA ALA A 107 14.72 7.24 -7.70
C ALA A 107 13.62 7.29 -6.62
N LYS A 108 12.39 7.55 -7.04
CA LYS A 108 11.26 7.75 -6.12
C LYS A 108 10.50 6.45 -5.90
N PHE A 109 10.02 6.27 -4.69
CA PHE A 109 9.00 5.28 -4.35
C PHE A 109 7.65 5.99 -4.27
N VAL A 110 6.81 5.76 -5.28
CA VAL A 110 5.44 6.33 -5.32
C VAL A 110 4.48 5.25 -4.93
N GLU A 111 3.71 5.48 -3.88
CA GLU A 111 2.76 4.53 -3.31
C GLU A 111 1.33 4.98 -3.58
N ILE A 112 0.50 4.05 -4.02
CA ILE A 112 -0.93 4.23 -4.25
C ILE A 112 -1.66 3.02 -3.69
N ASP A 113 -2.83 3.26 -3.13
CA ASP A 113 -3.78 2.24 -2.73
C ASP A 113 -4.89 2.15 -3.80
N ALA A 114 -5.00 0.99 -4.45
CA ALA A 114 -5.97 0.77 -5.52
C ALA A 114 -7.42 0.91 -5.04
N THR A 115 -7.70 0.63 -3.77
CA THR A 115 -9.05 0.79 -3.19
C THR A 115 -9.51 2.24 -3.13
N THR A 116 -8.57 3.18 -3.13
CA THR A 116 -8.86 4.62 -3.08
C THR A 116 -8.96 5.28 -4.46
N ILE A 117 -8.51 4.58 -5.51
CA ILE A 117 -8.58 5.08 -6.88
C ILE A 117 -10.03 4.94 -7.36
N ARG A 118 -10.68 6.08 -7.60
CA ARG A 118 -11.99 6.12 -8.20
C ARG A 118 -11.87 6.57 -9.64
N PHE A 119 -12.49 5.83 -10.53
CA PHE A 119 -12.66 6.24 -11.92
C PHE A 119 -13.56 7.48 -11.96
N ASP A 120 -13.03 8.57 -12.52
CA ASP A 120 -13.83 9.77 -12.84
C ASP A 120 -14.17 9.74 -14.33
N GLU A 121 -15.44 9.49 -14.64
CA GLU A 121 -15.94 9.45 -16.03
C GLU A 121 -15.68 10.77 -16.77
N ARG A 122 -15.54 11.87 -16.05
CA ARG A 122 -15.28 13.19 -16.61
C ARG A 122 -13.80 13.43 -16.91
N GLY A 123 -12.90 12.54 -16.48
CA GLY A 123 -11.46 12.67 -16.68
C GLY A 123 -10.81 13.87 -15.97
N ILE A 124 -11.54 14.53 -15.05
CA ILE A 124 -11.08 15.76 -14.38
C ILE A 124 -9.95 15.47 -13.40
N ALA A 125 -9.95 14.30 -12.79
CA ALA A 125 -8.94 13.90 -11.84
C ALA A 125 -8.64 12.40 -11.94
N ASP A 126 -7.57 12.04 -12.65
CA ASP A 126 -7.03 10.68 -12.68
C ASP A 126 -5.74 10.66 -11.86
N PRO A 127 -5.77 10.12 -10.62
CA PRO A 127 -4.60 10.10 -9.77
C PRO A 127 -3.50 9.16 -10.27
N LEU A 128 -3.85 8.14 -11.05
CA LEU A 128 -2.90 7.17 -11.60
C LEU A 128 -2.18 7.72 -12.83
N ILE A 129 -2.91 8.09 -13.84
CA ILE A 129 -2.38 8.50 -15.14
C ILE A 129 -2.06 10.00 -15.16
N GLY A 130 -2.91 10.82 -14.55
CA GLY A 130 -2.88 12.27 -14.61
C GLY A 130 -4.09 12.82 -15.34
N SER A 131 -4.19 14.13 -15.37
CA SER A 131 -5.33 14.84 -15.94
C SER A 131 -4.91 16.11 -16.64
N VAL A 132 -5.81 16.70 -17.41
CA VAL A 132 -5.61 18.02 -17.98
C VAL A 132 -6.64 18.97 -17.37
N HIS A 133 -6.16 20.08 -16.84
CA HIS A 133 -7.01 21.17 -16.41
C HIS A 133 -7.27 22.09 -17.62
N ASP A 134 -8.43 21.95 -18.22
CA ASP A 134 -8.83 22.78 -19.34
C ASP A 134 -9.15 24.21 -18.91
N PRO A 135 -8.98 25.21 -19.81
CA PRO A 135 -9.15 26.62 -19.51
C PRO A 135 -10.52 27.00 -18.95
N ILE A 136 -11.59 26.27 -19.31
CA ILE A 136 -12.95 26.50 -18.81
C ILE A 136 -13.02 26.39 -17.28
N TYR A 137 -12.20 25.52 -16.67
CA TYR A 137 -12.19 25.30 -15.22
C TYR A 137 -11.23 26.21 -14.46
N GLN A 138 -10.36 26.98 -15.19
CA GLN A 138 -9.35 27.81 -14.55
C GLN A 138 -9.87 29.18 -14.12
N GLY A 139 -11.08 29.56 -14.52
CA GLY A 139 -11.57 30.93 -14.32
C GLY A 139 -10.67 31.99 -14.95
N ALA A 140 -11.17 33.20 -15.16
CA ALA A 140 -10.35 34.34 -15.59
C ALA A 140 -9.47 34.85 -14.44
N GLY A 141 -8.53 34.02 -13.95
CA GLY A 141 -7.56 34.39 -12.91
C GLY A 141 -6.50 35.33 -13.44
N SER A 142 -5.97 36.19 -12.58
CA SER A 142 -5.03 37.28 -12.86
C SER A 142 -3.66 36.87 -13.43
N LEU A 143 -3.43 35.63 -13.75
CA LEU A 143 -2.19 35.10 -14.35
C LEU A 143 -2.34 34.72 -15.84
N GLY A 144 -3.32 35.30 -16.54
CA GLY A 144 -3.31 35.62 -17.94
C GLY A 144 -2.86 34.61 -19.00
N ILE A 145 -2.90 33.29 -18.75
CA ILE A 145 -2.75 32.28 -19.80
C ILE A 145 -4.13 31.67 -20.05
N ALA A 146 -5.10 32.53 -20.32
CA ALA A 146 -6.44 32.11 -20.72
C ALA A 146 -6.33 31.32 -22.03
N GLY A 147 -6.83 30.12 -22.05
CA GLY A 147 -6.90 29.28 -23.24
C GLY A 147 -5.86 28.14 -23.34
N ILE A 148 -4.90 28.02 -22.42
CA ILE A 148 -3.87 26.97 -22.46
C ILE A 148 -4.19 25.82 -21.52
N PRO A 149 -4.33 24.58 -22.01
CA PRO A 149 -4.56 23.42 -21.16
C PRO A 149 -3.33 23.13 -20.27
N GLN A 150 -3.57 22.83 -18.98
CA GLN A 150 -2.50 22.59 -18.01
C GLN A 150 -2.43 21.08 -17.69
N PRO A 151 -1.41 20.37 -18.18
CA PRO A 151 -1.22 18.94 -17.85
C PRO A 151 -0.79 18.77 -16.41
N LYS A 152 -1.42 17.83 -15.69
CA LYS A 152 -1.10 17.44 -14.33
C LYS A 152 -0.63 16.00 -14.30
N ALA A 153 0.62 15.80 -13.90
CA ALA A 153 1.25 14.49 -13.83
C ALA A 153 0.56 13.59 -12.79
N GLY A 154 0.20 12.38 -13.19
CA GLY A 154 -0.27 11.32 -12.32
C GLY A 154 0.87 10.59 -11.60
N ALA A 155 0.52 9.52 -10.91
CA ALA A 155 1.49 8.73 -10.15
C ALA A 155 2.49 7.99 -11.04
N VAL A 156 2.07 7.50 -12.20
CA VAL A 156 2.95 6.82 -13.16
C VAL A 156 4.10 7.73 -13.63
N THR A 157 3.80 9.01 -13.91
CA THR A 157 4.83 10.00 -14.27
C THR A 157 5.69 10.39 -13.07
N LYS A 158 5.09 10.52 -11.87
CA LYS A 158 5.85 10.82 -10.65
C LYS A 158 6.81 9.70 -10.26
N ALA A 159 6.51 8.46 -10.63
CA ALA A 159 7.34 7.28 -10.40
C ALA A 159 8.43 7.09 -11.46
N HIS A 160 8.49 7.94 -12.49
CA HIS A 160 9.50 7.85 -13.55
C HIS A 160 10.92 7.74 -12.97
N GLY A 161 11.70 6.77 -13.48
CA GLY A 161 13.03 6.44 -12.97
C GLY A 161 13.06 5.72 -11.62
N GLY A 162 11.91 5.35 -11.07
CA GLY A 162 11.77 4.72 -9.75
C GLY A 162 10.81 3.55 -9.72
N ILE A 163 10.12 3.39 -8.60
CA ILE A 163 9.12 2.35 -8.37
C ILE A 163 7.74 2.98 -8.16
N LEU A 164 6.76 2.45 -8.89
CA LEU A 164 5.34 2.62 -8.59
C LEU A 164 4.88 1.40 -7.79
N PHE A 165 4.53 1.62 -6.54
CA PHE A 165 3.93 0.61 -5.67
C PHE A 165 2.41 0.79 -5.65
N ILE A 166 1.68 -0.28 -5.97
CA ILE A 166 0.22 -0.29 -5.91
C ILE A 166 -0.20 -1.34 -4.89
N ASP A 167 -0.71 -0.87 -3.76
CA ASP A 167 -1.31 -1.76 -2.76
C ASP A 167 -2.69 -2.21 -3.22
N GLU A 168 -3.03 -3.47 -2.95
CA GLU A 168 -4.24 -4.15 -3.40
C GLU A 168 -4.49 -3.97 -4.92
N ILE A 169 -3.46 -4.23 -5.74
CA ILE A 169 -3.52 -4.06 -7.21
C ILE A 169 -4.68 -4.82 -7.86
N GLY A 170 -5.15 -5.91 -7.23
CA GLY A 170 -6.32 -6.66 -7.67
C GLY A 170 -7.64 -5.90 -7.58
N GLU A 171 -7.68 -4.78 -6.84
CA GLU A 171 -8.86 -3.91 -6.71
C GLU A 171 -8.96 -2.84 -7.80
N LEU A 172 -7.93 -2.70 -8.65
CA LEU A 172 -8.01 -1.79 -9.79
C LEU A 172 -9.15 -2.17 -10.74
N GLN A 173 -9.93 -1.18 -11.11
CA GLN A 173 -10.97 -1.39 -12.11
C GLN A 173 -10.36 -1.75 -13.48
N PRO A 174 -11.07 -2.51 -14.35
CA PRO A 174 -10.55 -2.93 -15.65
C PRO A 174 -10.07 -1.77 -16.54
N ILE A 175 -10.72 -0.62 -16.46
CA ILE A 175 -10.34 0.58 -17.22
C ILE A 175 -8.97 1.10 -16.75
N GLU A 176 -8.78 1.24 -15.43
CA GLU A 176 -7.52 1.70 -14.86
C GLU A 176 -6.39 0.69 -15.12
N MET A 177 -6.69 -0.60 -15.03
CA MET A 177 -5.74 -1.65 -15.36
C MET A 177 -5.29 -1.56 -16.82
N ASN A 178 -6.21 -1.35 -17.77
CA ASN A 178 -5.88 -1.22 -19.19
C ASN A 178 -5.01 0.03 -19.46
N LYS A 179 -5.31 1.15 -18.80
CA LYS A 179 -4.48 2.35 -18.87
C LYS A 179 -3.05 2.07 -18.35
N LEU A 180 -2.96 1.39 -17.19
CA LEU A 180 -1.68 1.00 -16.61
C LEU A 180 -0.88 0.10 -17.56
N LEU A 181 -1.52 -0.92 -18.13
CA LEU A 181 -0.89 -1.83 -19.10
C LEU A 181 -0.31 -1.06 -20.30
N LYS A 182 -1.07 -0.11 -20.85
CA LYS A 182 -0.60 0.73 -21.95
C LYS A 182 0.64 1.54 -21.55
N VAL A 183 0.65 2.13 -20.36
CA VAL A 183 1.81 2.88 -19.86
C VAL A 183 3.04 1.99 -19.67
N LEU A 184 2.86 0.74 -19.19
CA LEU A 184 3.96 -0.22 -19.04
C LEU A 184 4.58 -0.61 -20.39
N GLU A 185 3.79 -0.62 -21.48
CA GLU A 185 4.27 -0.90 -22.83
C GLU A 185 4.95 0.32 -23.46
N ASP A 186 4.29 1.48 -23.44
CA ASP A 186 4.73 2.70 -24.11
C ASP A 186 5.81 3.46 -23.33
N ARG A 187 5.89 3.24 -22.01
CA ARG A 187 6.73 3.98 -21.04
C ARG A 187 6.49 5.49 -21.08
N LYS A 188 5.31 5.88 -21.52
CA LYS A 188 4.85 7.26 -21.69
C LYS A 188 3.37 7.35 -21.36
N VAL A 189 2.93 8.54 -20.99
CA VAL A 189 1.52 8.89 -20.81
C VAL A 189 1.14 9.93 -21.81
N PHE A 190 0.15 9.65 -22.63
CA PHE A 190 -0.47 10.64 -23.53
C PHE A 190 -1.70 11.19 -22.82
N LEU A 191 -1.78 12.51 -22.78
CA LEU A 191 -2.90 13.24 -22.24
C LEU A 191 -3.64 13.90 -23.39
N ASP A 192 -4.98 13.90 -23.34
CA ASP A 192 -5.82 14.51 -24.37
C ASP A 192 -6.52 15.75 -23.82
N SER A 193 -6.62 16.79 -24.65
CA SER A 193 -7.41 17.99 -24.36
C SER A 193 -8.01 18.54 -25.63
N SER A 194 -9.31 18.87 -25.57
CA SER A 194 -10.03 19.53 -26.67
C SER A 194 -9.53 20.96 -26.95
N TYR A 195 -8.75 21.52 -26.03
CA TYR A 195 -8.18 22.87 -26.11
C TYR A 195 -6.74 22.89 -26.60
N TYR A 196 -6.17 21.73 -26.90
CA TYR A 196 -4.83 21.64 -27.45
C TYR A 196 -4.85 21.72 -28.98
N SER A 197 -3.98 22.56 -29.53
CA SER A 197 -3.68 22.60 -30.97
C SER A 197 -2.17 22.78 -31.16
N SER A 198 -1.56 21.88 -31.91
CA SER A 198 -0.13 21.96 -32.26
C SER A 198 0.20 23.18 -33.14
N GLU A 199 -0.81 23.68 -33.88
CA GLU A 199 -0.66 24.81 -34.81
C GLU A 199 -0.79 26.18 -34.14
N ASP A 200 -1.28 26.22 -32.85
CA ASP A 200 -1.41 27.49 -32.15
C ASP A 200 -0.03 28.10 -31.84
N PRO A 201 0.28 29.32 -32.42
CA PRO A 201 1.56 29.99 -32.19
C PRO A 201 1.73 30.45 -30.73
N ASN A 202 0.64 30.64 -29.98
CA ASN A 202 0.68 31.07 -28.58
C ASN A 202 0.88 29.90 -27.60
N MET A 203 0.83 28.65 -28.08
CA MET A 203 1.00 27.46 -27.24
C MET A 203 2.48 27.34 -26.84
N PRO A 204 2.79 27.30 -25.51
CA PRO A 204 4.17 27.11 -25.03
C PRO A 204 4.79 25.82 -25.55
N THR A 205 6.06 25.86 -25.91
CA THR A 205 6.79 24.72 -26.48
C THR A 205 6.75 23.49 -25.58
N TYR A 206 6.86 23.66 -24.25
CA TYR A 206 6.83 22.54 -23.32
C TYR A 206 5.45 21.86 -23.27
N ILE A 207 4.35 22.62 -23.49
CA ILE A 207 3.00 22.07 -23.60
C ILE A 207 2.87 21.24 -24.89
N LYS A 208 3.38 21.76 -26.02
CA LYS A 208 3.42 21.01 -27.28
C LYS A 208 4.19 19.70 -27.11
N GLU A 209 5.36 19.75 -26.48
CA GLU A 209 6.17 18.56 -26.22
C GLU A 209 5.41 17.51 -25.39
N ILE A 210 4.66 17.92 -24.36
CA ILE A 210 3.89 17.02 -23.52
C ILE A 210 2.73 16.36 -24.29
N PHE A 211 1.98 17.11 -25.08
CA PHE A 211 0.85 16.57 -25.81
C PHE A 211 1.29 15.74 -27.01
N ASP A 212 2.32 16.15 -27.74
CA ASP A 212 2.79 15.47 -28.94
C ASP A 212 3.62 14.22 -28.61
N ASN A 213 4.51 14.29 -27.60
CA ASN A 213 5.46 13.24 -27.28
C ASN A 213 5.14 12.45 -26.00
N GLY A 214 4.15 12.89 -25.23
CA GLY A 214 3.73 12.29 -23.96
C GLY A 214 4.64 12.63 -22.78
N LEU A 215 4.11 12.45 -21.58
CA LEU A 215 4.88 12.53 -20.34
C LEU A 215 5.67 11.23 -20.12
N PRO A 216 6.95 11.30 -19.70
CA PRO A 216 7.74 10.12 -19.45
C PRO A 216 7.20 9.32 -18.23
N ALA A 217 7.14 8.00 -18.36
CA ALA A 217 6.64 7.09 -17.34
C ALA A 217 7.36 5.73 -17.38
N ASP A 218 8.70 5.73 -17.46
CA ASP A 218 9.50 4.51 -17.33
C ASP A 218 9.80 4.26 -15.86
N PHE A 219 9.08 3.32 -15.26
CA PHE A 219 9.19 2.92 -13.86
C PHE A 219 9.13 1.39 -13.74
N ARG A 220 9.40 0.86 -12.56
CA ARG A 220 9.09 -0.54 -12.27
C ARG A 220 7.88 -0.62 -11.36
N LEU A 221 6.93 -1.46 -11.77
CA LEU A 221 5.73 -1.72 -11.01
C LEU A 221 6.01 -2.77 -9.94
N ILE A 222 5.60 -2.50 -8.71
CA ILE A 222 5.43 -3.51 -7.67
C ILE A 222 3.98 -3.45 -7.22
N GLY A 223 3.20 -4.47 -7.59
CA GLY A 223 1.84 -4.64 -7.08
C GLY A 223 1.85 -5.51 -5.83
N ALA A 224 1.05 -5.19 -4.83
CA ALA A 224 0.77 -6.07 -3.70
C ALA A 224 -0.70 -6.47 -3.72
N THR A 225 -1.03 -7.69 -3.33
CA THR A 225 -2.42 -8.15 -3.27
C THR A 225 -2.60 -9.26 -2.25
N THR A 226 -3.81 -9.34 -1.72
CA THR A 226 -4.28 -10.46 -0.90
C THR A 226 -5.06 -11.49 -1.71
N ARG A 227 -5.40 -11.19 -2.96
CA ARG A 227 -6.12 -12.08 -3.87
C ARG A 227 -5.25 -13.23 -4.37
N ASN A 228 -5.89 -14.32 -4.77
CA ASN A 228 -5.21 -15.42 -5.43
C ASN A 228 -4.73 -15.01 -6.84
N PRO A 229 -3.66 -15.66 -7.37
CA PRO A 229 -3.18 -15.37 -8.72
C PRO A 229 -4.27 -15.47 -9.79
N ASP A 230 -5.19 -16.42 -9.67
CA ASP A 230 -6.26 -16.65 -10.66
C ASP A 230 -7.30 -15.53 -10.71
N GLU A 231 -7.37 -14.71 -9.67
CA GLU A 231 -8.26 -13.54 -9.58
C GLU A 231 -7.63 -12.27 -10.19
N ILE A 232 -6.34 -12.33 -10.53
CA ILE A 232 -5.62 -11.21 -11.14
C ILE A 232 -5.64 -11.33 -12.66
N ILE A 233 -5.88 -10.21 -13.33
CA ILE A 233 -5.99 -10.17 -14.80
C ILE A 233 -4.73 -10.76 -15.45
N PRO A 234 -4.86 -11.76 -16.36
CA PRO A 234 -3.72 -12.45 -16.97
C PRO A 234 -2.75 -11.50 -17.69
N ALA A 235 -3.25 -10.40 -18.25
CA ALA A 235 -2.44 -9.44 -18.99
C ALA A 235 -1.37 -8.75 -18.10
N ILE A 236 -1.67 -8.46 -16.83
CA ILE A 236 -0.69 -7.89 -15.91
C ILE A 236 0.24 -8.98 -15.36
N ARG A 237 -0.29 -10.17 -15.06
CA ARG A 237 0.50 -11.32 -14.58
C ARG A 237 1.60 -11.71 -15.54
N SER A 238 1.29 -11.78 -16.85
CA SER A 238 2.26 -12.14 -17.88
C SER A 238 3.45 -11.17 -18.02
N ARG A 239 3.33 -9.96 -17.47
CA ARG A 239 4.37 -8.92 -17.50
C ARG A 239 5.15 -8.79 -16.20
N CYS A 240 4.71 -9.51 -15.15
CA CYS A 240 5.28 -9.41 -13.81
C CYS A 240 5.87 -10.74 -13.35
N VAL A 241 6.91 -10.65 -12.53
CA VAL A 241 7.39 -11.77 -11.72
C VAL A 241 6.46 -11.93 -10.52
N GLU A 242 6.01 -13.13 -10.26
CA GLU A 242 5.17 -13.44 -9.11
C GLU A 242 6.04 -13.79 -7.90
N VAL A 243 5.86 -13.08 -6.80
CA VAL A 243 6.56 -13.28 -5.53
C VAL A 243 5.53 -13.58 -4.46
N PHE A 244 5.78 -14.62 -3.67
CA PHE A 244 4.84 -15.08 -2.66
C PHE A 244 5.39 -14.86 -1.26
N PHE A 245 4.63 -14.12 -0.45
CA PHE A 245 4.85 -13.99 0.98
C PHE A 245 3.85 -14.91 1.69
N ARG A 246 4.33 -15.68 2.65
CA ARG A 246 3.50 -16.63 3.40
C ARG A 246 2.93 -16.04 4.69
N GLY A 247 1.93 -16.68 5.23
CA GLY A 247 1.46 -16.41 6.59
C GLY A 247 2.56 -16.62 7.62
N LEU A 248 2.50 -15.88 8.71
CA LEU A 248 3.45 -15.94 9.82
C LEU A 248 3.18 -17.17 10.70
N LYS A 249 4.26 -17.77 11.19
CA LYS A 249 4.19 -18.87 12.16
C LYS A 249 4.07 -18.33 13.59
N PRO A 250 3.53 -19.11 14.55
CA PRO A 250 3.40 -18.65 15.93
C PRO A 250 4.70 -18.14 16.58
N ASN A 251 5.83 -18.77 16.27
CA ASN A 251 7.13 -18.31 16.77
C ASN A 251 7.55 -16.97 16.17
N GLU A 252 7.23 -16.71 14.91
CA GLU A 252 7.48 -15.44 14.21
C GLU A 252 6.60 -14.33 14.77
N ILE A 253 5.33 -14.64 15.09
CA ILE A 253 4.42 -13.73 15.79
C ILE A 253 4.99 -13.32 17.16
N LYS A 254 5.57 -14.27 17.92
CA LYS A 254 6.21 -13.97 19.21
C LYS A 254 7.41 -13.03 19.05
N GLU A 255 8.20 -13.23 18.00
CA GLU A 255 9.35 -12.40 17.71
C GLU A 255 8.93 -10.96 17.38
N ILE A 256 7.94 -10.81 16.52
CA ILE A 256 7.33 -9.49 16.20
C ILE A 256 6.78 -8.83 17.48
N ALA A 257 6.09 -9.60 18.32
CA ALA A 257 5.54 -9.09 19.59
C ALA A 257 6.65 -8.59 20.52
N LYS A 258 7.73 -9.35 20.65
CA LYS A 258 8.89 -8.99 21.46
C LYS A 258 9.54 -7.70 20.96
N GLU A 259 9.73 -7.57 19.65
CA GLU A 259 10.29 -6.36 19.05
C GLU A 259 9.38 -5.14 19.26
N ALA A 260 8.08 -5.31 19.06
CA ALA A 260 7.10 -4.23 19.25
C ALA A 260 7.08 -3.74 20.71
N ILE A 261 7.10 -4.66 21.67
CA ILE A 261 7.17 -4.34 23.12
C ILE A 261 8.46 -3.59 23.45
N ASN A 262 9.59 -4.03 22.91
CA ASN A 262 10.88 -3.36 23.10
C ASN A 262 10.86 -1.92 22.53
N LYS A 263 10.25 -1.71 21.37
CA LYS A 263 10.10 -0.37 20.75
C LYS A 263 9.27 0.60 21.59
N VAL A 264 8.37 0.10 22.44
CA VAL A 264 7.62 0.89 23.41
C VAL A 264 8.40 1.13 24.71
N GLY A 265 9.46 0.34 24.94
CA GLY A 265 10.26 0.41 26.18
C GLY A 265 9.63 -0.34 27.36
N LEU A 266 8.70 -1.25 27.11
CA LEU A 266 8.08 -2.11 28.10
C LEU A 266 8.68 -3.52 28.10
N LYS A 267 8.21 -4.35 29.03
CA LYS A 267 8.55 -5.78 29.13
C LYS A 267 7.27 -6.61 29.18
N ALA A 268 7.35 -7.86 28.76
CA ALA A 268 6.28 -8.85 28.93
C ALA A 268 6.90 -10.22 29.28
N SER A 269 6.09 -11.09 29.88
CA SER A 269 6.48 -12.49 30.17
C SER A 269 6.47 -13.32 28.88
N ASP A 270 7.27 -14.40 28.85
CA ASP A 270 7.22 -15.37 27.75
C ASP A 270 5.84 -16.02 27.60
N ASN A 271 5.14 -16.19 28.71
CA ASN A 271 3.77 -16.70 28.69
C ASN A 271 2.81 -15.70 28.03
N GLY A 272 2.96 -14.42 28.30
CA GLY A 272 2.22 -13.35 27.59
C GLY A 272 2.46 -13.37 26.07
N LEU A 273 3.72 -13.56 25.64
CA LEU A 273 4.04 -13.70 24.23
C LEU A 273 3.41 -14.96 23.60
N ASN A 274 3.32 -16.06 24.37
CA ASN A 274 2.61 -17.27 23.94
C ASN A 274 1.12 -17.02 23.73
N ILE A 275 0.48 -16.27 24.64
CA ILE A 275 -0.92 -15.92 24.50
C ILE A 275 -1.13 -15.09 23.22
N ILE A 276 -0.33 -14.04 23.01
CA ILE A 276 -0.40 -13.20 21.80
C ILE A 276 -0.31 -14.04 20.53
N SER A 277 0.63 -15.00 20.48
CA SER A 277 0.83 -15.84 19.29
C SER A 277 -0.31 -16.79 18.97
N ARG A 278 -1.21 -17.04 19.91
CA ARG A 278 -2.42 -17.86 19.72
C ARG A 278 -3.60 -17.06 19.17
N PHE A 279 -3.61 -15.75 19.37
CA PHE A 279 -4.73 -14.88 19.00
C PHE A 279 -4.42 -13.91 17.88
N CYS A 280 -3.18 -13.81 17.41
CA CYS A 280 -2.79 -12.97 16.30
C CYS A 280 -2.26 -13.81 15.14
N SER A 281 -2.66 -13.47 13.92
CA SER A 281 -2.27 -14.14 12.68
C SER A 281 -1.26 -13.36 11.85
N ASN A 282 -1.11 -12.06 12.13
CA ASN A 282 -0.27 -11.16 11.33
C ASN A 282 0.34 -10.04 12.20
N GLY A 283 1.37 -9.39 11.66
CA GLY A 283 2.12 -8.36 12.38
C GLY A 283 1.30 -7.13 12.74
N ARG A 284 0.28 -6.76 11.94
CA ARG A 284 -0.57 -5.60 12.23
C ARG A 284 -1.45 -5.85 13.46
N GLU A 285 -2.03 -7.04 13.56
CA GLU A 285 -2.81 -7.46 14.74
C GLU A 285 -1.94 -7.46 16.01
N VAL A 286 -0.73 -8.02 15.93
CA VAL A 286 0.24 -8.02 17.03
C VAL A 286 0.53 -6.62 17.53
N VAL A 287 0.89 -5.70 16.63
CA VAL A 287 1.24 -4.33 16.99
C VAL A 287 0.05 -3.59 17.58
N ASN A 288 -1.16 -3.78 17.04
CA ASN A 288 -2.39 -3.16 17.56
C ASN A 288 -2.70 -3.67 18.99
N LEU A 289 -2.60 -4.97 19.21
CA LEU A 289 -2.81 -5.58 20.52
C LEU A 289 -1.81 -5.02 21.54
N ILE A 290 -0.53 -4.97 21.19
CA ILE A 290 0.54 -4.45 22.05
C ILE A 290 0.34 -2.96 22.32
N GLN A 291 -0.10 -2.17 21.35
CA GLN A 291 -0.39 -0.75 21.56
C GLN A 291 -1.47 -0.54 22.63
N LEU A 292 -2.54 -1.35 22.60
CA LEU A 292 -3.60 -1.30 23.61
C LEU A 292 -3.08 -1.73 24.99
N CYS A 293 -2.39 -2.87 25.08
CA CYS A 293 -1.79 -3.34 26.34
C CYS A 293 -0.80 -2.33 26.92
N SER A 294 -0.01 -1.69 26.05
CA SER A 294 0.94 -0.65 26.45
C SER A 294 0.22 0.58 27.01
N GLY A 295 -0.91 0.96 26.42
CA GLY A 295 -1.75 2.06 26.92
C GLY A 295 -2.26 1.77 28.33
N ILE A 296 -2.70 0.54 28.61
CA ILE A 296 -3.15 0.12 29.95
C ILE A 296 -1.99 0.21 30.93
N ALA A 297 -0.84 -0.41 30.62
CA ALA A 297 0.32 -0.44 31.50
C ALA A 297 0.85 0.97 31.82
N ILE A 298 0.92 1.86 30.83
CA ILE A 298 1.39 3.24 31.01
C ILE A 298 0.40 4.06 31.87
N ASN A 299 -0.91 3.88 31.65
CA ASN A 299 -1.93 4.58 32.47
C ASN A 299 -1.90 4.15 33.93
N GLU A 300 -1.45 2.94 34.20
CA GLU A 300 -1.25 2.41 35.55
C GLU A 300 0.18 2.59 36.08
N GLU A 301 0.99 3.42 35.41
CA GLU A 301 2.37 3.73 35.76
C GLU A 301 3.29 2.49 35.87
N ARG A 302 2.97 1.43 35.11
CA ARG A 302 3.75 0.19 35.05
C ARG A 302 4.72 0.19 33.84
N ASN A 303 5.85 -0.46 34.00
CA ASN A 303 6.84 -0.66 32.93
C ASN A 303 6.79 -2.06 32.29
N TYR A 304 5.74 -2.82 32.58
CA TYR A 304 5.55 -4.15 32.03
C TYR A 304 4.07 -4.42 31.73
N ILE A 305 3.83 -5.25 30.72
CA ILE A 305 2.52 -5.72 30.29
C ILE A 305 2.25 -7.04 31.03
N THR A 306 1.10 -7.13 31.71
CA THR A 306 0.67 -8.34 32.40
C THR A 306 -0.10 -9.28 31.46
N GLU A 307 -0.21 -10.54 31.85
CA GLU A 307 -1.07 -11.51 31.14
C GLU A 307 -2.55 -11.13 31.24
N GLU A 308 -2.94 -10.46 32.30
CA GLU A 308 -4.30 -9.96 32.51
C GLU A 308 -4.64 -8.83 31.53
N ASP A 309 -3.70 -7.91 31.27
CA ASP A 309 -3.85 -6.88 30.24
C ASP A 309 -4.07 -7.51 28.87
N ILE A 310 -3.25 -8.51 28.51
CA ILE A 310 -3.34 -9.21 27.22
C ILE A 310 -4.70 -9.91 27.11
N LYS A 311 -5.14 -10.64 28.12
CA LYS A 311 -6.44 -11.33 28.13
C LYS A 311 -7.60 -10.34 28.02
N TRP A 312 -7.54 -9.25 28.78
CA TRP A 312 -8.55 -8.21 28.75
C TRP A 312 -8.67 -7.59 27.33
N VAL A 313 -7.53 -7.27 26.68
CA VAL A 313 -7.53 -6.74 25.31
C VAL A 313 -8.07 -7.76 24.31
N ILE A 314 -7.72 -9.03 24.45
CA ILE A 314 -8.22 -10.12 23.59
C ILE A 314 -9.75 -10.25 23.71
N GLU A 315 -10.28 -10.30 24.92
CA GLU A 315 -11.70 -10.46 25.17
C GLU A 315 -12.52 -9.25 24.68
N ASN A 316 -12.05 -8.03 24.96
CA ASN A 316 -12.76 -6.81 24.55
C ASN A 316 -12.55 -6.45 23.07
N GLY A 317 -11.43 -6.85 22.49
CA GLY A 317 -11.11 -6.65 21.07
C GLY A 317 -11.68 -7.72 20.15
N GLN A 318 -12.41 -8.71 20.70
CA GLN A 318 -13.00 -9.83 19.95
C GLN A 318 -11.98 -10.61 19.11
N TYR A 319 -10.74 -10.75 19.61
CA TYR A 319 -9.75 -11.58 18.97
C TYR A 319 -10.17 -13.04 19.07
N THR A 320 -10.09 -13.76 17.96
CA THR A 320 -10.38 -15.19 17.90
C THR A 320 -9.11 -15.99 17.98
N GLU A 321 -9.15 -17.12 18.70
CA GLU A 321 -7.98 -18.00 18.76
C GLU A 321 -7.69 -18.59 17.38
N VAL A 322 -6.42 -18.48 16.96
CA VAL A 322 -5.94 -19.11 15.72
C VAL A 322 -5.77 -20.61 16.00
N GLU A 323 -6.75 -21.39 15.58
CA GLU A 323 -6.72 -22.84 15.76
C GLU A 323 -5.56 -23.48 15.00
N GLU A 324 -4.54 -23.95 15.72
CA GLU A 324 -3.60 -24.93 15.18
C GLU A 324 -4.26 -26.30 15.13
N LYS A 325 -4.91 -26.63 14.03
CA LYS A 325 -5.43 -27.99 13.82
C LYS A 325 -4.24 -28.93 13.61
N LYS A 326 -3.98 -29.77 14.60
CA LYS A 326 -2.94 -30.81 14.52
C LYS A 326 -3.53 -32.05 13.88
N VAL A 327 -2.90 -32.52 12.81
CA VAL A 327 -3.24 -33.82 12.23
C VAL A 327 -2.96 -34.93 13.25
N SER A 328 -3.94 -35.79 13.48
CA SER A 328 -3.75 -36.96 14.33
C SER A 328 -2.61 -37.84 13.77
N LYS A 329 -1.65 -38.20 14.63
CA LYS A 329 -0.55 -39.09 14.27
C LYS A 329 -0.98 -40.55 14.08
N LYS A 330 -2.18 -40.90 14.51
CA LYS A 330 -2.75 -42.25 14.39
C LYS A 330 -3.94 -42.22 13.45
N PRO A 331 -4.10 -43.23 12.57
CA PRO A 331 -5.30 -43.32 11.76
C PRO A 331 -6.54 -43.52 12.63
N ILE A 332 -7.57 -42.73 12.38
CA ILE A 332 -8.87 -42.80 13.04
C ILE A 332 -9.89 -43.22 12.01
N VAL A 333 -10.67 -44.29 12.32
CA VAL A 333 -11.71 -44.77 11.40
C VAL A 333 -12.86 -43.75 11.38
N GLY A 334 -13.25 -43.36 10.17
CA GLY A 334 -14.31 -42.37 9.97
C GLY A 334 -13.86 -40.92 9.99
N VAL A 335 -12.54 -40.67 10.06
CA VAL A 335 -11.98 -39.30 10.06
C VAL A 335 -11.01 -39.15 8.89
N VAL A 336 -11.21 -38.12 8.06
CA VAL A 336 -10.33 -37.75 6.96
C VAL A 336 -9.96 -36.29 7.06
N ASN A 337 -8.66 -35.98 6.91
CA ASN A 337 -8.19 -34.59 6.86
C ASN A 337 -8.28 -34.07 5.44
N GLY A 338 -9.13 -33.08 5.22
CA GLY A 338 -9.23 -32.31 3.98
C GLY A 338 -8.34 -31.06 4.05
N LEU A 339 -7.76 -30.67 2.92
CA LEU A 339 -7.04 -29.40 2.78
C LEU A 339 -7.91 -28.45 1.97
N ALA A 340 -8.23 -27.30 2.51
CA ALA A 340 -8.89 -26.21 1.78
C ALA A 340 -7.95 -25.01 1.66
N VAL A 341 -7.91 -24.39 0.48
CA VAL A 341 -7.16 -23.16 0.21
C VAL A 341 -8.19 -22.02 0.07
N TYR A 342 -8.01 -20.94 0.82
CA TYR A 342 -8.95 -19.82 0.84
C TYR A 342 -8.31 -18.46 0.57
N GLY A 343 -7.03 -18.42 0.20
CA GLY A 343 -6.29 -17.21 -0.14
C GLY A 343 -4.89 -17.51 -0.67
N ALA A 344 -4.18 -16.50 -1.13
CA ALA A 344 -2.82 -16.64 -1.61
C ALA A 344 -1.92 -17.18 -0.48
N ASN A 345 -1.46 -18.42 -0.62
CA ASN A 345 -0.66 -19.15 0.38
C ASN A 345 -1.32 -19.32 1.76
N LEU A 346 -2.65 -19.31 1.81
CA LEU A 346 -3.43 -19.61 2.99
C LEU A 346 -4.22 -20.90 2.80
N GLY A 347 -3.96 -21.88 3.64
CA GLY A 347 -4.68 -23.14 3.67
C GLY A 347 -5.22 -23.43 5.07
N ILE A 348 -6.31 -24.14 5.14
CA ILE A 348 -6.88 -24.65 6.37
C ILE A 348 -7.01 -26.17 6.31
N LEU A 349 -6.68 -26.81 7.42
CA LEU A 349 -6.94 -28.23 7.60
C LEU A 349 -8.38 -28.38 8.08
N MET A 350 -9.20 -29.11 7.33
CA MET A 350 -10.55 -29.47 7.71
C MET A 350 -10.60 -30.93 8.11
N GLU A 351 -11.06 -31.23 9.29
CA GLU A 351 -11.34 -32.59 9.73
C GLU A 351 -12.76 -32.96 9.27
N ILE A 352 -12.86 -33.99 8.44
CA ILE A 352 -14.13 -34.48 7.93
C ILE A 352 -14.44 -35.79 8.68
N GLU A 353 -15.47 -35.76 9.51
CA GLU A 353 -15.96 -36.92 10.24
C GLU A 353 -17.09 -37.60 9.48
N VAL A 354 -16.98 -38.89 9.27
CA VAL A 354 -17.99 -39.70 8.61
C VAL A 354 -18.48 -40.78 9.59
N THR A 355 -19.77 -40.77 9.87
CA THR A 355 -20.43 -41.83 10.65
C THR A 355 -21.38 -42.62 9.76
N ALA A 356 -21.28 -43.95 9.84
CA ALA A 356 -22.18 -44.83 9.10
C ALA A 356 -23.10 -45.59 10.06
N ARG A 357 -24.41 -45.54 9.79
CA ARG A 357 -25.42 -46.32 10.55
C ARG A 357 -26.08 -47.34 9.64
N LYS A 358 -26.08 -48.59 10.07
CA LYS A 358 -26.77 -49.66 9.35
C LYS A 358 -28.28 -49.56 9.58
N ILE A 359 -29.03 -49.34 8.51
CA ILE A 359 -30.50 -49.27 8.53
C ILE A 359 -31.04 -50.49 7.78
N LYS A 360 -31.96 -51.25 8.39
CA LYS A 360 -32.65 -52.38 7.73
C LYS A 360 -33.66 -51.84 6.73
N GLY A 361 -33.59 -52.31 5.48
CA GLY A 361 -34.65 -52.13 4.47
C GLY A 361 -34.60 -50.85 3.61
N ARG A 362 -33.52 -50.03 3.65
CA ARG A 362 -33.34 -48.88 2.76
C ARG A 362 -31.96 -48.93 2.04
N LYS A 363 -31.92 -48.40 0.80
CA LYS A 363 -30.66 -48.11 0.16
C LYS A 363 -29.93 -47.00 0.89
N GLY A 364 -28.62 -47.11 1.02
CA GLY A 364 -27.81 -46.06 1.65
C GLY A 364 -27.91 -44.77 0.85
N GLU A 365 -28.07 -43.62 1.54
CA GLU A 365 -27.99 -42.29 1.01
C GLU A 365 -26.80 -41.57 1.69
N LEU A 366 -26.06 -40.80 0.90
CA LEU A 366 -24.99 -39.91 1.37
C LEU A 366 -25.61 -38.51 1.52
N ASN A 367 -25.61 -37.96 2.70
CA ASN A 367 -26.06 -36.60 2.96
C ASN A 367 -24.86 -35.71 3.27
#